data_6e55f58967f3abb27e179ab7cfc72daa
#
_entry.id   6e55f58967f3abb27e179ab7cfc72daa
#
_cell.length_a   1.000
_cell.length_b   1.000
_cell.length_c   1.000
_cell.angle_alpha   90.00
_cell.angle_beta   90.00
_cell.angle_gamma   90.00
#
_symmetry.space_group_name_H-M   'P 1'
#
loop_
_entity.id
_entity.type
_entity.pdbx_description
1 polymer ?
#
loop_
_entity_poly.entity_id
_entity_poly.type
_entity_poly.pdbx_seq_one_letter_code
_entity_poly.pdbx_strand_id
1 'polypeptide(L)'
;MKLPARAALATALVLGLTGAAAVPALAHAPATGTAVEAPSPRPDARALREAIKGLPNADATAALVRVGGTAGTWRGSSGVHDLVTRREADPHGRFRAGSTTKIVTAAVALQLAAEGTLDLDEPVQHYMPELFGKEFRPIPVRSLLNYTSGLKPGDGFDDEYAHRYDTLDPRTVVASALAKGPEHAPGAEQHYRNIGYTVLGLLIERVTGDTYAHQARQRVFEPLRMRDTYFPGADPRIRGPHNHGYQKMQRPDGTTRLVDVTEWNQSDRFAAGDMISSTADLETFTRALFGGKLLPRAQLKEMLTLPRLAPGVPEAVFGGGPQHMRIGGKAVWLKTGARYGYANLIAATEDGSRTLVYSVNATDAKGRGMNPVAERIVGAALR
;
A
#
# COMPACT_ATOMS: atom_id res chain seq x y z
N MET A 1 13.17 -9.67 37.32
CA MET A 1 13.43 -8.28 36.87
C MET A 1 12.72 -8.16 35.52
N LYS A 2 11.54 -7.52 35.51
CA LYS A 2 10.66 -7.43 34.32
C LYS A 2 11.14 -6.27 33.44
N LEU A 3 11.58 -6.55 32.23
CA LEU A 3 11.86 -5.56 31.19
C LEU A 3 10.53 -5.09 30.57
N PRO A 4 10.36 -3.80 30.27
CA PRO A 4 9.12 -3.29 29.71
C PRO A 4 8.99 -3.66 28.23
N ALA A 5 7.83 -4.19 27.86
CA ALA A 5 7.42 -4.44 26.49
C ALA A 5 7.40 -3.10 25.72
N ARG A 6 8.26 -2.96 24.71
CA ARG A 6 8.20 -1.86 23.75
C ARG A 6 7.25 -2.23 22.63
N ALA A 7 6.06 -1.68 22.69
CA ALA A 7 5.10 -1.73 21.59
C ALA A 7 5.72 -1.10 20.33
N ALA A 8 5.90 -1.88 19.29
CA ALA A 8 6.29 -1.38 17.98
C ALA A 8 5.08 -0.72 17.31
N LEU A 9 4.91 0.59 17.54
CA LEU A 9 3.98 1.41 16.76
C LEU A 9 4.49 1.49 15.34
N ALA A 10 3.81 0.85 14.41
CA ALA A 10 3.98 1.09 12.98
C ALA A 10 3.36 2.46 12.64
N THR A 11 4.09 3.52 12.91
CA THR A 11 3.69 4.89 12.58
C THR A 11 3.86 5.11 11.09
N ALA A 12 2.78 5.39 10.37
CA ALA A 12 2.84 5.88 9.00
C ALA A 12 3.57 7.23 9.01
N LEU A 13 4.69 7.31 8.31
CA LEU A 13 5.49 8.53 8.27
C LEU A 13 4.80 9.58 7.41
N VAL A 14 4.25 10.60 8.06
CA VAL A 14 3.89 11.87 7.43
C VAL A 14 5.20 12.65 7.27
N LEU A 15 5.71 12.77 6.04
CA LEU A 15 6.82 13.66 5.73
C LEU A 15 6.31 15.11 5.75
N GLY A 16 6.43 15.75 6.91
CA GLY A 16 6.31 17.19 7.04
C GLY A 16 7.60 17.87 6.59
N LEU A 17 7.61 18.45 5.39
CA LEU A 17 8.58 19.45 4.98
C LEU A 17 8.03 20.83 5.39
N THR A 18 8.36 21.28 6.61
CA THR A 18 8.17 22.67 7.02
C THR A 18 9.40 23.46 6.65
N GLY A 19 9.31 24.17 5.54
CA GLY A 19 10.20 25.29 5.22
C GLY A 19 9.33 26.56 5.10
N ALA A 20 9.18 27.29 6.21
CA ALA A 20 8.49 28.58 6.20
C ALA A 20 9.44 29.65 5.65
N ALA A 21 9.19 30.12 4.42
CA ALA A 21 9.66 31.39 3.95
C ALA A 21 8.44 32.29 3.73
N ALA A 22 8.32 33.34 4.55
CA ALA A 22 7.30 34.36 4.41
C ALA A 22 7.52 35.14 3.10
N VAL A 23 6.49 35.19 2.25
CA VAL A 23 6.45 36.04 1.06
C VAL A 23 5.31 37.06 1.24
N PRO A 24 5.52 38.36 1.00
CA PRO A 24 4.50 39.39 1.21
C PRO A 24 3.35 39.24 0.22
N ALA A 25 2.14 39.54 0.70
CA ALA A 25 0.91 39.51 -0.08
C ALA A 25 0.93 40.62 -1.14
N LEU A 26 0.98 40.23 -2.40
CA LEU A 26 0.65 41.07 -3.54
C LEU A 26 -0.79 40.81 -3.96
N ALA A 27 -1.59 41.85 -3.97
CA ALA A 27 -2.98 41.86 -4.41
C ALA A 27 -3.10 41.31 -5.84
N HIS A 28 -3.91 40.26 -6.04
CA HIS A 28 -4.19 39.70 -7.35
C HIS A 28 -5.46 40.32 -7.92
N ALA A 29 -5.34 40.94 -9.10
CA ALA A 29 -6.45 41.21 -9.98
C ALA A 29 -6.99 39.92 -10.58
N PRO A 30 -8.29 39.77 -10.89
CA PRO A 30 -8.84 38.52 -11.46
C PRO A 30 -8.33 38.34 -12.89
N ALA A 31 -7.46 37.38 -13.11
CA ALA A 31 -7.08 36.94 -14.45
C ALA A 31 -8.11 35.94 -14.97
N THR A 32 -9.02 36.42 -15.83
CA THR A 32 -9.85 35.56 -16.69
C THR A 32 -9.00 35.10 -17.88
N GLY A 33 -8.32 34.01 -17.72
CA GLY A 33 -7.61 33.31 -18.77
C GLY A 33 -7.49 31.85 -18.38
N THR A 34 -8.13 30.94 -19.12
CA THR A 34 -7.85 29.54 -19.04
C THR A 34 -6.40 29.30 -19.46
N ALA A 35 -5.50 29.27 -18.49
CA ALA A 35 -4.12 28.82 -18.74
C ALA A 35 -4.20 27.40 -19.25
N VAL A 36 -3.91 27.18 -20.52
CA VAL A 36 -3.65 25.84 -21.08
C VAL A 36 -2.41 25.34 -20.37
N GLU A 37 -2.59 24.40 -19.45
CA GLU A 37 -1.49 23.79 -18.70
C GLU A 37 -0.52 23.17 -19.70
N ALA A 38 0.76 23.55 -19.63
CA ALA A 38 1.77 23.02 -20.53
C ALA A 38 1.81 21.49 -20.42
N PRO A 39 1.92 20.76 -21.54
CA PRO A 39 1.94 19.29 -21.50
C PRO A 39 3.06 18.80 -20.58
N SER A 40 2.75 17.83 -19.73
CA SER A 40 3.73 17.24 -18.82
C SER A 40 4.94 16.71 -19.59
N PRO A 41 6.17 17.01 -19.15
CA PRO A 41 7.39 16.58 -19.85
C PRO A 41 7.47 15.04 -19.88
N ARG A 42 8.17 14.50 -20.89
CA ARG A 42 8.46 13.05 -20.95
C ARG A 42 9.26 12.59 -19.72
N PRO A 43 9.19 11.31 -19.32
CA PRO A 43 10.05 10.79 -18.26
C PRO A 43 11.52 11.08 -18.53
N ASP A 44 12.23 11.63 -17.55
CA ASP A 44 13.68 11.84 -17.66
C ASP A 44 14.41 10.49 -17.48
N ALA A 45 14.73 9.87 -18.60
CA ALA A 45 15.39 8.57 -18.62
C ALA A 45 16.81 8.61 -17.99
N ARG A 46 17.50 9.76 -17.98
CA ARG A 46 18.80 9.92 -17.35
C ARG A 46 18.64 9.95 -15.83
N ALA A 47 17.77 10.81 -15.32
CA ALA A 47 17.49 10.90 -13.89
C ALA A 47 16.98 9.57 -13.32
N LEU A 48 16.11 8.86 -14.05
CA LEU A 48 15.60 7.56 -13.64
C LEU A 48 16.70 6.46 -13.59
N ARG A 49 17.62 6.45 -14.55
CA ARG A 49 18.79 5.54 -14.51
C ARG A 49 19.71 5.85 -13.32
N GLU A 50 19.99 7.12 -13.09
CA GLU A 50 20.82 7.53 -11.93
C GLU A 50 20.15 7.19 -10.59
N ALA A 51 18.81 7.28 -10.49
CA ALA A 51 18.06 6.95 -9.28
C ALA A 51 18.24 5.50 -8.81
N ILE A 52 18.43 4.56 -9.75
CA ILE A 52 18.60 3.13 -9.45
C ILE A 52 20.05 2.61 -9.62
N LYS A 53 20.99 3.51 -9.94
CA LYS A 53 22.40 3.16 -10.17
C LYS A 53 23.11 2.74 -8.88
N GLY A 54 24.14 1.90 -9.02
CA GLY A 54 25.03 1.52 -7.92
C GLY A 54 24.44 0.52 -6.94
N LEU A 55 23.49 -0.29 -7.38
CA LEU A 55 22.96 -1.43 -6.63
C LEU A 55 23.76 -2.72 -6.94
N PRO A 56 23.94 -3.64 -5.96
CA PRO A 56 23.50 -3.56 -4.56
C PRO A 56 24.33 -2.57 -3.73
N ASN A 57 23.69 -1.93 -2.76
CA ASN A 57 24.33 -1.03 -1.80
C ASN A 57 23.77 -1.26 -0.37
N ALA A 58 24.07 -0.34 0.56
CA ALA A 58 23.63 -0.45 1.95
C ALA A 58 22.10 -0.38 2.12
N ASP A 59 21.37 0.20 1.16
CA ASP A 59 19.93 0.49 1.26
C ASP A 59 19.07 -0.52 0.49
N ALA A 60 19.61 -1.07 -0.62
CA ALA A 60 18.87 -2.00 -1.46
C ALA A 60 19.77 -2.95 -2.23
N THR A 61 19.26 -4.14 -2.54
CA THR A 61 19.96 -5.13 -3.39
C THR A 61 19.54 -5.05 -4.85
N ALA A 62 18.30 -4.64 -5.11
CA ALA A 62 17.76 -4.45 -6.46
C ALA A 62 16.66 -3.39 -6.48
N ALA A 63 16.40 -2.85 -7.67
CA ALA A 63 15.25 -1.99 -7.94
C ALA A 63 14.69 -2.26 -9.34
N LEU A 64 13.36 -2.36 -9.43
CA LEU A 64 12.58 -2.49 -10.67
C LEU A 64 11.63 -1.29 -10.75
N VAL A 65 11.64 -0.56 -11.87
CA VAL A 65 10.87 0.68 -11.99
C VAL A 65 10.14 0.74 -13.33
N ARG A 66 8.89 1.17 -13.29
CA ARG A 66 8.05 1.46 -14.47
C ARG A 66 7.40 2.82 -14.29
N VAL A 67 7.62 3.69 -15.25
CA VAL A 67 6.96 4.98 -15.38
C VAL A 67 6.06 4.91 -16.60
N GLY A 68 4.83 5.40 -16.46
CA GLY A 68 3.82 5.44 -17.51
C GLY A 68 3.01 6.73 -17.47
N GLY A 69 1.84 6.72 -18.10
CA GLY A 69 0.94 7.86 -18.24
C GLY A 69 0.95 8.43 -19.65
N THR A 70 0.13 9.48 -19.88
CA THR A 70 -0.01 10.09 -21.22
C THR A 70 1.24 10.83 -21.67
N ALA A 71 2.11 11.25 -20.74
CA ALA A 71 3.37 11.93 -21.04
C ALA A 71 4.52 11.00 -21.48
N GLY A 72 4.28 9.70 -21.58
CA GLY A 72 5.26 8.72 -22.05
C GLY A 72 5.64 7.65 -21.03
N THR A 73 6.54 6.77 -21.44
CA THR A 73 6.89 5.57 -20.64
C THR A 73 8.40 5.43 -20.48
N TRP A 74 8.81 4.83 -19.35
CA TRP A 74 10.18 4.38 -19.11
C TRP A 74 10.16 3.13 -18.23
N ARG A 75 11.11 2.23 -18.45
CA ARG A 75 11.29 1.00 -17.65
C ARG A 75 12.76 0.77 -17.42
N GLY A 76 13.11 0.30 -16.23
CA GLY A 76 14.48 -0.04 -15.89
C GLY A 76 14.57 -0.91 -14.65
N SER A 77 15.69 -1.63 -14.56
CA SER A 77 16.07 -2.43 -13.41
C SER A 77 17.56 -2.26 -13.13
N SER A 78 17.95 -2.50 -11.88
CA SER A 78 19.34 -2.46 -11.44
C SER A 78 19.52 -3.33 -10.21
N GLY A 79 20.74 -3.77 -9.96
CA GLY A 79 21.12 -4.58 -8.81
C GLY A 79 21.25 -6.06 -9.13
N VAL A 80 21.09 -6.90 -8.12
CA VAL A 80 21.33 -8.34 -8.22
C VAL A 80 20.11 -9.18 -7.85
N HIS A 81 20.01 -10.35 -8.47
CA HIS A 81 19.00 -11.36 -8.15
C HIS A 81 19.16 -11.86 -6.72
N ASP A 82 20.36 -12.19 -6.32
CA ASP A 82 20.74 -12.56 -4.94
C ASP A 82 22.18 -12.12 -4.64
N LEU A 83 22.51 -12.01 -3.36
CA LEU A 83 23.82 -11.56 -2.91
C LEU A 83 24.91 -12.63 -3.00
N VAL A 84 24.54 -13.90 -3.16
CA VAL A 84 25.51 -15.03 -3.25
C VAL A 84 26.02 -15.17 -4.67
N THR A 85 25.14 -15.37 -5.63
CA THR A 85 25.51 -15.55 -7.05
C THR A 85 25.78 -14.24 -7.75
N ARG A 86 25.23 -13.13 -7.26
CA ARG A 86 25.35 -11.76 -7.81
C ARG A 86 24.95 -11.65 -9.29
N ARG A 87 24.12 -12.59 -9.78
CA ARG A 87 23.50 -12.45 -11.12
C ARG A 87 22.69 -11.16 -11.17
N GLU A 88 22.55 -10.59 -12.33
CA GLU A 88 21.71 -9.40 -12.53
C GLU A 88 20.29 -9.62 -12.04
N ALA A 89 19.68 -8.56 -11.51
CA ALA A 89 18.29 -8.60 -11.08
C ALA A 89 17.35 -8.94 -12.24
N ASP A 90 16.44 -9.87 -12.01
CA ASP A 90 15.40 -10.20 -12.98
C ASP A 90 14.40 -9.02 -13.08
N PRO A 91 14.27 -8.37 -14.26
CA PRO A 91 13.37 -7.23 -14.46
C PRO A 91 11.89 -7.62 -14.39
N HIS A 92 11.59 -8.91 -14.43
CA HIS A 92 10.24 -9.49 -14.30
C HIS A 92 9.99 -10.09 -12.91
N GLY A 93 10.95 -9.93 -11.99
CA GLY A 93 10.89 -10.50 -10.67
C GLY A 93 9.61 -10.12 -9.91
N ARG A 94 8.95 -11.14 -9.34
CA ARG A 94 7.81 -10.99 -8.43
C ARG A 94 8.31 -10.58 -7.05
N PHE A 95 7.45 -9.93 -6.29
CA PHE A 95 7.76 -9.44 -4.94
C PHE A 95 6.53 -9.42 -4.05
N ARG A 96 6.75 -9.32 -2.74
CA ARG A 96 5.68 -9.11 -1.77
C ARG A 96 5.21 -7.67 -1.85
N ALA A 97 3.95 -7.49 -2.28
CA ALA A 97 3.38 -6.18 -2.50
C ALA A 97 3.00 -5.44 -1.20
N GLY A 98 2.94 -6.17 -0.07
CA GLY A 98 2.60 -5.55 1.20
C GLY A 98 1.34 -4.71 1.10
N SER A 99 1.31 -3.55 1.71
CA SER A 99 0.11 -2.71 1.79
C SER A 99 -0.44 -2.19 0.46
N THR A 100 0.24 -2.40 -0.67
CA THR A 100 -0.35 -2.18 -2.00
C THR A 100 -1.54 -3.13 -2.25
N THR A 101 -1.58 -4.29 -1.57
CA THR A 101 -2.74 -5.19 -1.50
C THR A 101 -4.04 -4.45 -1.21
N LYS A 102 -4.02 -3.46 -0.30
CA LYS A 102 -5.22 -2.74 0.12
C LYS A 102 -6.00 -2.09 -1.02
N ILE A 103 -5.31 -1.68 -2.08
CA ILE A 103 -5.99 -1.06 -3.23
C ILE A 103 -6.77 -2.10 -4.03
N VAL A 104 -6.27 -3.34 -4.09
CA VAL A 104 -7.00 -4.47 -4.70
C VAL A 104 -8.22 -4.81 -3.83
N THR A 105 -8.05 -4.94 -2.52
CA THR A 105 -9.15 -5.20 -1.57
C THR A 105 -10.23 -4.13 -1.66
N ALA A 106 -9.83 -2.85 -1.68
CA ALA A 106 -10.75 -1.73 -1.86
C ALA A 106 -11.49 -1.79 -3.21
N ALA A 107 -10.79 -2.14 -4.30
CA ALA A 107 -11.41 -2.26 -5.61
C ALA A 107 -12.47 -3.37 -5.63
N VAL A 108 -12.19 -4.53 -5.03
CA VAL A 108 -13.18 -5.62 -4.91
C VAL A 108 -14.41 -5.17 -4.11
N ALA A 109 -14.20 -4.56 -2.94
CA ALA A 109 -15.31 -4.06 -2.11
C ALA A 109 -16.15 -3.01 -2.86
N LEU A 110 -15.53 -2.11 -3.60
CA LEU A 110 -16.22 -1.08 -4.38
C LEU A 110 -16.94 -1.64 -5.60
N GLN A 111 -16.45 -2.74 -6.22
CA GLN A 111 -17.21 -3.46 -7.25
C GLN A 111 -18.44 -4.13 -6.66
N LEU A 112 -18.34 -4.78 -5.50
CA LEU A 112 -19.49 -5.35 -4.79
C LEU A 112 -20.51 -4.28 -4.38
N ALA A 113 -20.03 -3.08 -4.03
CA ALA A 113 -20.92 -1.93 -3.77
C ALA A 113 -21.63 -1.45 -5.05
N ALA A 114 -20.94 -1.44 -6.20
CA ALA A 114 -21.56 -1.10 -7.48
C ALA A 114 -22.66 -2.10 -7.91
N GLU A 115 -22.49 -3.37 -7.51
CA GLU A 115 -23.45 -4.46 -7.77
C GLU A 115 -24.61 -4.49 -6.77
N GLY A 116 -24.59 -3.65 -5.72
CA GLY A 116 -25.59 -3.64 -4.66
C GLY A 116 -25.47 -4.81 -3.67
N THR A 117 -24.41 -5.61 -3.75
CA THR A 117 -24.13 -6.72 -2.82
C THR A 117 -23.59 -6.21 -1.47
N LEU A 118 -22.96 -5.04 -1.47
CA LEU A 118 -22.37 -4.39 -0.31
C LEU A 118 -22.80 -2.92 -0.28
N ASP A 119 -23.44 -2.47 0.80
CA ASP A 119 -23.71 -1.05 1.02
C ASP A 119 -22.61 -0.43 1.88
N LEU A 120 -22.00 0.65 1.39
CA LEU A 120 -20.88 1.32 2.09
C LEU A 120 -21.33 2.11 3.32
N ASP A 121 -22.60 2.48 3.39
CA ASP A 121 -23.19 3.21 4.52
C ASP A 121 -23.76 2.28 5.59
N GLU A 122 -24.05 1.02 5.23
CA GLU A 122 -24.46 0.03 6.21
C GLU A 122 -23.35 -0.29 7.22
N PRO A 123 -23.71 -0.50 8.50
CA PRO A 123 -22.75 -0.98 9.48
C PRO A 123 -22.20 -2.37 9.15
N VAL A 124 -20.92 -2.60 9.40
CA VAL A 124 -20.29 -3.93 9.31
C VAL A 124 -21.05 -4.96 10.15
N GLN A 125 -21.61 -4.54 11.30
CA GLN A 125 -22.44 -5.35 12.20
C GLN A 125 -23.71 -5.89 11.54
N HIS A 126 -24.20 -5.23 10.49
CA HIS A 126 -25.32 -5.75 9.70
C HIS A 126 -24.96 -7.07 8.98
N TYR A 127 -23.75 -7.14 8.43
CA TYR A 127 -23.27 -8.31 7.70
C TYR A 127 -22.63 -9.38 8.59
N MET A 128 -22.01 -8.96 9.70
CA MET A 128 -21.28 -9.80 10.66
C MET A 128 -21.70 -9.49 12.10
N PRO A 129 -22.98 -9.74 12.47
CA PRO A 129 -23.51 -9.36 13.80
C PRO A 129 -22.81 -10.10 14.95
N GLU A 130 -22.27 -11.27 14.67
CA GLU A 130 -21.57 -12.10 15.66
C GLU A 130 -20.17 -11.58 16.01
N LEU A 131 -19.62 -10.66 15.22
CA LEU A 131 -18.21 -10.26 15.35
C LEU A 131 -17.99 -9.17 16.40
N PHE A 132 -18.94 -8.22 16.54
CA PHE A 132 -18.76 -7.02 17.34
C PHE A 132 -19.57 -7.03 18.63
N GLY A 133 -18.93 -6.69 19.75
CA GLY A 133 -19.61 -6.46 21.02
C GLY A 133 -20.42 -5.16 21.05
N LYS A 134 -21.23 -4.97 22.10
CA LYS A 134 -22.12 -3.81 22.28
C LYS A 134 -21.38 -2.49 22.51
N GLU A 135 -20.10 -2.55 22.85
CA GLU A 135 -19.21 -1.40 23.04
C GLU A 135 -18.84 -0.71 21.73
N PHE A 136 -19.01 -1.39 20.58
CA PHE A 136 -18.75 -0.79 19.28
C PHE A 136 -20.00 -0.10 18.74
N ARG A 137 -19.89 1.20 18.47
CA ARG A 137 -20.90 1.91 17.67
C ARG A 137 -21.00 1.29 16.28
N PRO A 138 -22.14 1.48 15.56
CA PRO A 138 -22.24 1.08 14.16
C PRO A 138 -21.04 1.60 13.35
N ILE A 139 -20.31 0.70 12.67
CA ILE A 139 -19.11 1.00 11.87
C ILE A 139 -19.51 0.92 10.40
N PRO A 140 -19.75 2.04 9.69
CA PRO A 140 -20.03 2.00 8.27
C PRO A 140 -18.91 1.30 7.49
N VAL A 141 -19.24 0.48 6.50
CA VAL A 141 -18.24 -0.23 5.68
C VAL A 141 -17.21 0.73 5.08
N ARG A 142 -17.62 1.94 4.64
CA ARG A 142 -16.70 2.97 4.13
C ARG A 142 -15.61 3.36 5.12
N SER A 143 -15.86 3.25 6.43
CA SER A 143 -14.88 3.56 7.48
C SER A 143 -13.73 2.56 7.53
N LEU A 144 -13.93 1.31 7.08
CA LEU A 144 -12.86 0.34 6.91
C LEU A 144 -11.95 0.73 5.73
N LEU A 145 -12.57 1.18 4.61
CA LEU A 145 -11.85 1.58 3.40
C LEU A 145 -10.95 2.79 3.64
N ASN A 146 -11.46 3.82 4.32
CA ASN A 146 -10.81 5.12 4.46
C ASN A 146 -10.10 5.31 5.81
N TYR A 147 -9.88 4.21 6.57
CA TYR A 147 -9.15 4.18 7.84
C TYR A 147 -9.75 5.00 8.99
N THR A 148 -11.08 5.19 8.99
CA THR A 148 -11.78 5.94 10.05
C THR A 148 -12.65 5.05 10.95
N SER A 149 -12.45 3.73 10.92
CA SER A 149 -13.29 2.78 11.65
C SER A 149 -13.20 2.86 13.18
N GLY A 150 -12.12 3.43 13.72
CA GLY A 150 -11.85 3.45 15.16
C GLY A 150 -11.42 2.09 15.74
N LEU A 151 -11.09 1.12 14.90
CA LEU A 151 -10.59 -0.17 15.34
C LEU A 151 -9.13 -0.09 15.74
N LYS A 152 -8.77 -0.64 16.91
CA LYS A 152 -7.40 -0.81 17.37
C LYS A 152 -6.67 -1.87 16.56
N PRO A 153 -5.32 -1.85 16.52
CA PRO A 153 -4.55 -2.91 15.84
C PRO A 153 -4.82 -4.28 16.45
N GLY A 154 -4.97 -5.30 15.60
CA GLY A 154 -4.91 -6.69 16.03
C GLY A 154 -3.49 -7.12 16.37
N ASP A 155 -3.36 -8.17 17.17
CA ASP A 155 -2.07 -8.75 17.53
C ASP A 155 -1.56 -9.65 16.40
N GLY A 156 -0.25 -9.64 16.22
CA GLY A 156 0.50 -10.56 15.38
C GLY A 156 1.38 -11.46 16.25
N PHE A 157 2.42 -12.02 15.66
CA PHE A 157 3.45 -12.73 16.40
C PHE A 157 4.37 -11.73 17.13
N ASP A 158 4.76 -12.04 18.36
CA ASP A 158 5.70 -11.23 19.14
C ASP A 158 7.08 -11.15 18.47
N ASP A 159 7.54 -12.29 17.90
CA ASP A 159 8.73 -12.37 17.05
C ASP A 159 8.30 -12.79 15.64
N GLU A 160 8.02 -11.81 14.79
CA GLU A 160 7.58 -12.06 13.40
C GLU A 160 8.62 -12.88 12.61
N TYR A 161 9.93 -12.77 12.93
CA TYR A 161 10.95 -13.52 12.21
C TYR A 161 11.01 -14.99 12.65
N ALA A 162 10.92 -15.27 13.94
CA ALA A 162 10.88 -16.65 14.45
C ALA A 162 9.66 -17.41 13.91
N HIS A 163 8.53 -16.71 13.81
CA HIS A 163 7.24 -17.26 13.35
C HIS A 163 6.96 -17.03 11.85
N ARG A 164 7.98 -16.70 11.03
CA ARG A 164 7.77 -16.36 9.63
C ARG A 164 7.21 -17.47 8.73
N TYR A 165 7.19 -18.69 9.21
CA TYR A 165 6.59 -19.84 8.52
C TYR A 165 5.22 -20.23 9.08
N ASP A 166 4.85 -19.71 10.24
CA ASP A 166 3.61 -20.05 10.91
C ASP A 166 2.41 -19.32 10.26
N THR A 167 1.26 -19.97 10.34
CA THR A 167 0.01 -19.41 9.81
C THR A 167 -0.75 -18.71 10.94
N LEU A 168 -1.18 -17.48 10.67
CA LEU A 168 -2.04 -16.72 11.57
C LEU A 168 -3.44 -16.59 10.95
N ASP A 169 -4.46 -17.09 11.65
CA ASP A 169 -5.84 -16.95 11.22
C ASP A 169 -6.29 -15.49 11.31
N PRO A 170 -6.83 -14.88 10.24
CA PRO A 170 -7.33 -13.51 10.26
C PRO A 170 -8.44 -13.28 11.29
N ARG A 171 -9.24 -14.28 11.63
CA ARG A 171 -10.27 -14.17 12.69
C ARG A 171 -9.64 -13.98 14.06
N THR A 172 -8.52 -14.65 14.34
CA THR A 172 -7.73 -14.47 15.58
C THR A 172 -7.20 -13.03 15.68
N VAL A 173 -6.67 -12.48 14.57
CA VAL A 173 -6.20 -11.09 14.52
C VAL A 173 -7.34 -10.11 14.77
N VAL A 174 -8.52 -10.36 14.18
CA VAL A 174 -9.70 -9.51 14.41
C VAL A 174 -10.19 -9.63 15.84
N ALA A 175 -10.31 -10.83 16.39
CA ALA A 175 -10.74 -11.04 17.78
C ALA A 175 -9.83 -10.31 18.78
N SER A 176 -8.51 -10.35 18.59
CA SER A 176 -7.55 -9.64 19.45
C SER A 176 -7.69 -8.11 19.36
N ALA A 177 -8.03 -7.58 18.18
CA ALA A 177 -8.31 -6.15 18.01
C ALA A 177 -9.59 -5.73 18.74
N LEU A 178 -10.66 -6.51 18.59
CA LEU A 178 -11.97 -6.23 19.19
C LEU A 178 -11.93 -6.34 20.72
N ALA A 179 -11.18 -7.30 21.26
CA ALA A 179 -10.97 -7.43 22.71
C ALA A 179 -10.38 -6.17 23.38
N LYS A 180 -9.72 -5.30 22.60
CA LYS A 180 -9.15 -4.03 23.09
C LYS A 180 -10.18 -2.88 23.14
N GLY A 181 -11.40 -3.11 22.64
CA GLY A 181 -12.42 -2.09 22.47
C GLY A 181 -12.08 -1.03 21.40
N PRO A 182 -12.99 -0.08 21.14
CA PRO A 182 -12.77 0.97 20.15
C PRO A 182 -11.65 1.95 20.57
N GLU A 183 -10.97 2.55 19.58
CA GLU A 183 -9.99 3.63 19.77
C GLU A 183 -10.69 5.00 19.77
N HIS A 184 -11.59 5.20 18.83
CA HIS A 184 -12.41 6.40 18.68
C HIS A 184 -13.73 6.04 17.99
N ALA A 185 -14.68 6.98 17.93
CA ALA A 185 -15.92 6.78 17.19
C ALA A 185 -15.66 6.68 15.66
N PRO A 186 -16.37 5.83 14.93
CA PRO A 186 -16.26 5.76 13.47
C PRO A 186 -16.43 7.15 12.83
N GLY A 187 -15.54 7.51 11.91
CA GLY A 187 -15.53 8.79 11.21
C GLY A 187 -14.87 9.94 11.99
N ALA A 188 -14.52 9.79 13.27
CA ALA A 188 -13.96 10.88 14.05
C ALA A 188 -12.51 11.22 13.66
N GLU A 189 -11.68 10.22 13.51
CA GLU A 189 -10.25 10.36 13.21
C GLU A 189 -9.83 9.39 12.11
N GLN A 190 -8.70 9.66 11.46
CA GLN A 190 -8.13 8.79 10.45
C GLN A 190 -6.83 8.17 10.93
N HIS A 191 -6.85 6.88 11.24
CA HIS A 191 -5.68 6.13 11.68
C HIS A 191 -5.40 4.99 10.69
N TYR A 192 -4.25 5.05 10.00
CA TYR A 192 -3.84 3.97 9.13
C TYR A 192 -3.63 2.67 9.92
N ARG A 193 -4.52 1.69 9.73
CA ARG A 193 -4.52 0.40 10.41
C ARG A 193 -4.73 -0.73 9.39
N ASN A 194 -4.07 -1.87 9.61
CA ASN A 194 -4.28 -3.07 8.80
C ASN A 194 -5.65 -3.70 9.10
N ILE A 195 -6.08 -3.61 10.36
CA ILE A 195 -7.26 -4.31 10.87
C ILE A 195 -8.53 -4.01 10.06
N GLY A 196 -8.74 -2.76 9.64
CA GLY A 196 -9.89 -2.40 8.80
C GLY A 196 -9.94 -3.22 7.51
N TYR A 197 -8.79 -3.47 6.89
CA TYR A 197 -8.69 -4.26 5.66
C TYR A 197 -8.77 -5.76 5.91
N THR A 198 -8.29 -6.25 7.06
CA THR A 198 -8.51 -7.64 7.48
C THR A 198 -10.00 -7.92 7.67
N VAL A 199 -10.73 -7.02 8.34
CA VAL A 199 -12.20 -7.10 8.48
C VAL A 199 -12.87 -7.01 7.11
N LEU A 200 -12.42 -6.10 6.22
CA LEU A 200 -12.98 -5.95 4.88
C LEU A 200 -12.78 -7.21 4.03
N GLY A 201 -11.65 -7.90 4.15
CA GLY A 201 -11.44 -9.20 3.49
C GLY A 201 -12.42 -10.26 3.97
N LEU A 202 -12.63 -10.39 5.29
CA LEU A 202 -13.64 -11.30 5.85
C LEU A 202 -15.07 -10.90 5.46
N LEU A 203 -15.34 -9.60 5.35
CA LEU A 203 -16.63 -9.09 4.88
C LEU A 203 -16.89 -9.47 3.42
N ILE A 204 -15.90 -9.36 2.55
CA ILE A 204 -15.97 -9.82 1.15
C ILE A 204 -16.33 -11.31 1.12
N GLU A 205 -15.66 -12.15 1.90
CA GLU A 205 -15.98 -13.59 1.98
C GLU A 205 -17.42 -13.82 2.47
N ARG A 206 -17.86 -13.06 3.47
CA ARG A 206 -19.20 -13.18 4.05
C ARG A 206 -20.31 -12.87 3.05
N VAL A 207 -20.18 -11.77 2.29
CA VAL A 207 -21.26 -11.34 1.38
C VAL A 207 -21.24 -12.09 0.04
N THR A 208 -20.11 -12.69 -0.33
CA THR A 208 -20.00 -13.45 -1.59
C THR A 208 -20.14 -14.95 -1.41
N GLY A 209 -19.96 -15.47 -0.19
CA GLY A 209 -19.88 -16.92 0.06
C GLY A 209 -18.66 -17.58 -0.56
N ASP A 210 -17.62 -16.79 -0.92
CA ASP A 210 -16.43 -17.24 -1.63
C ASP A 210 -15.18 -16.60 -1.02
N THR A 211 -14.02 -17.21 -1.25
CA THR A 211 -12.77 -16.69 -0.67
C THR A 211 -12.39 -15.34 -1.24
N TYR A 212 -11.84 -14.46 -0.41
CA TYR A 212 -11.31 -13.17 -0.81
C TYR A 212 -10.30 -13.29 -1.98
N ALA A 213 -9.41 -14.29 -1.91
CA ALA A 213 -8.41 -14.53 -2.95
C ALA A 213 -9.05 -14.87 -4.30
N HIS A 214 -10.13 -15.67 -4.32
CA HIS A 214 -10.86 -16.01 -5.54
C HIS A 214 -11.63 -14.80 -6.09
N GLN A 215 -12.29 -14.02 -5.23
CA GLN A 215 -12.97 -12.79 -5.62
C GLN A 215 -12.01 -11.78 -6.25
N ALA A 216 -10.84 -11.56 -5.67
CA ALA A 216 -9.83 -10.67 -6.23
C ALA A 216 -9.30 -11.20 -7.59
N ARG A 217 -9.10 -12.51 -7.70
CA ARG A 217 -8.68 -13.14 -8.95
C ARG A 217 -9.70 -12.93 -10.06
N GLN A 218 -10.96 -13.25 -9.83
CA GLN A 218 -12.03 -13.15 -10.83
C GLN A 218 -12.34 -11.70 -11.22
N ARG A 219 -12.31 -10.78 -10.24
CA ARG A 219 -12.76 -9.40 -10.44
C ARG A 219 -11.66 -8.45 -10.90
N VAL A 220 -10.40 -8.78 -10.58
CA VAL A 220 -9.26 -7.89 -10.85
C VAL A 220 -8.19 -8.58 -11.70
N PHE A 221 -7.66 -9.72 -11.25
CA PHE A 221 -6.45 -10.27 -11.88
C PHE A 221 -6.73 -10.87 -13.26
N GLU A 222 -7.78 -11.67 -13.42
CA GLU A 222 -8.14 -12.29 -14.69
C GLU A 222 -8.57 -11.26 -15.75
N PRO A 223 -9.50 -10.32 -15.47
CA PRO A 223 -9.88 -9.29 -16.44
C PRO A 223 -8.71 -8.42 -16.91
N LEU A 224 -7.76 -8.13 -16.02
CA LEU A 224 -6.57 -7.35 -16.33
C LEU A 224 -5.38 -8.19 -16.81
N ARG A 225 -5.52 -9.52 -16.89
CA ARG A 225 -4.48 -10.48 -17.28
C ARG A 225 -3.21 -10.36 -16.42
N MET A 226 -3.38 -10.13 -15.12
CA MET A 226 -2.30 -10.03 -14.14
C MET A 226 -1.82 -11.43 -13.73
N ARG A 227 -1.01 -12.06 -14.57
CA ARG A 227 -0.62 -13.47 -14.45
C ARG A 227 0.45 -13.73 -13.38
N ASP A 228 1.13 -12.69 -12.94
CA ASP A 228 2.18 -12.74 -11.91
C ASP A 228 1.67 -12.31 -10.54
N THR A 229 0.35 -12.06 -10.42
CA THR A 229 -0.29 -11.57 -9.21
C THR A 229 -1.18 -12.64 -8.59
N TYR A 230 -0.98 -12.89 -7.29
CA TYR A 230 -1.76 -13.89 -6.56
C TYR A 230 -1.65 -13.70 -5.04
N PHE A 231 -2.51 -14.40 -4.30
CA PHE A 231 -2.43 -14.54 -2.85
C PHE A 231 -1.82 -15.92 -2.53
N PRO A 232 -0.68 -15.98 -1.82
CA PRO A 232 0.01 -17.24 -1.58
C PRO A 232 -0.64 -18.12 -0.51
N GLY A 233 -1.59 -17.55 0.28
CA GLY A 233 -2.12 -18.25 1.45
C GLY A 233 -1.01 -18.52 2.47
N ALA A 234 -0.89 -19.77 2.88
CA ALA A 234 0.14 -20.22 3.82
C ALA A 234 1.49 -20.59 3.16
N ASP A 235 1.60 -20.56 1.82
CA ASP A 235 2.87 -20.86 1.14
C ASP A 235 3.89 -19.71 1.38
N PRO A 236 5.02 -19.93 2.05
CA PRO A 236 5.99 -18.88 2.33
C PRO A 236 6.80 -18.47 1.10
N ARG A 237 6.75 -19.22 0.01
CA ARG A 237 7.56 -19.01 -1.19
C ARG A 237 6.92 -17.99 -2.13
N ILE A 238 7.76 -17.27 -2.88
CA ILE A 238 7.36 -16.53 -4.06
C ILE A 238 7.46 -17.47 -5.26
N ARG A 239 6.32 -17.84 -5.87
CA ARG A 239 6.30 -18.74 -7.02
C ARG A 239 6.74 -18.01 -8.28
N GLY A 240 7.59 -18.64 -9.08
CA GLY A 240 8.12 -18.11 -10.34
C GLY A 240 9.30 -17.14 -10.15
N PRO A 241 9.69 -16.40 -11.20
CA PRO A 241 10.83 -15.49 -11.15
C PRO A 241 10.69 -14.44 -10.05
N HIS A 242 11.74 -14.23 -9.26
CA HIS A 242 11.77 -13.21 -8.19
C HIS A 242 13.23 -12.85 -7.86
N ASN A 243 13.44 -11.69 -7.27
CA ASN A 243 14.72 -11.31 -6.70
C ASN A 243 14.66 -11.50 -5.19
N HIS A 244 15.75 -12.01 -4.60
CA HIS A 244 15.80 -12.30 -3.17
C HIS A 244 15.60 -11.05 -2.32
N GLY A 245 14.79 -11.18 -1.26
CA GLY A 245 14.56 -10.15 -0.27
C GLY A 245 15.52 -10.31 0.91
N TYR A 246 16.13 -9.22 1.33
CA TYR A 246 17.03 -9.19 2.47
C TYR A 246 16.57 -8.16 3.49
N GLN A 247 16.74 -8.46 4.79
CA GLN A 247 16.37 -7.54 5.87
C GLN A 247 17.47 -7.45 6.90
N LYS A 248 17.78 -6.24 7.32
CA LYS A 248 18.62 -5.98 8.50
C LYS A 248 17.87 -6.41 9.76
N MET A 249 18.43 -7.37 10.47
CA MET A 249 17.89 -7.89 11.72
C MET A 249 18.87 -7.64 12.85
N GLN A 250 18.39 -7.11 13.97
CA GLN A 250 19.20 -6.95 15.16
C GLN A 250 19.45 -8.30 15.84
N ARG A 251 20.67 -8.51 16.32
CA ARG A 251 21.04 -9.64 17.18
C ARG A 251 20.87 -9.26 18.66
N PRO A 252 20.81 -10.25 19.56
CA PRO A 252 20.78 -9.99 21.00
C PRO A 252 22.00 -9.20 21.52
N ASP A 253 23.13 -9.29 20.85
CA ASP A 253 24.37 -8.55 21.17
C ASP A 253 24.37 -7.09 20.67
N GLY A 254 23.24 -6.64 20.08
CA GLY A 254 23.09 -5.30 19.52
C GLY A 254 23.66 -5.12 18.10
N THR A 255 24.36 -6.10 17.56
CA THR A 255 24.86 -6.04 16.18
C THR A 255 23.73 -6.28 15.17
N THR A 256 23.90 -5.79 13.96
CA THR A 256 22.95 -5.99 12.86
C THR A 256 23.52 -6.97 11.85
N ARG A 257 22.70 -7.91 11.39
CA ARG A 257 23.03 -8.78 10.26
C ARG A 257 21.99 -8.63 9.15
N LEU A 258 22.45 -8.82 7.92
CA LEU A 258 21.55 -8.93 6.77
C LEU A 258 21.13 -10.40 6.61
N VAL A 259 19.83 -10.66 6.57
CA VAL A 259 19.24 -12.00 6.51
C VAL A 259 18.41 -12.11 5.25
N ASP A 260 18.51 -13.23 4.56
CA ASP A 260 17.60 -13.58 3.47
C ASP A 260 16.20 -13.87 4.06
N VAL A 261 15.20 -13.14 3.59
CA VAL A 261 13.80 -13.19 4.02
C VAL A 261 12.88 -13.45 2.83
N THR A 262 13.43 -14.04 1.77
CA THR A 262 12.68 -14.36 0.54
C THR A 262 11.51 -15.28 0.83
N GLU A 263 11.65 -16.23 1.75
CA GLU A 263 10.55 -17.07 2.21
C GLU A 263 9.92 -16.53 3.49
N TRP A 264 8.61 -16.27 3.42
CA TRP A 264 7.83 -15.74 4.54
C TRP A 264 6.33 -15.94 4.31
N ASN A 265 5.64 -16.58 5.24
CA ASN A 265 4.18 -16.73 5.22
C ASN A 265 3.50 -15.35 5.32
N GLN A 266 2.49 -15.10 4.50
CA GLN A 266 1.81 -13.80 4.42
C GLN A 266 0.47 -13.76 5.15
N SER A 267 0.05 -14.86 5.81
CA SER A 267 -1.27 -14.98 6.47
C SER A 267 -1.50 -13.92 7.55
N ASP A 268 -0.42 -13.46 8.20
CA ASP A 268 -0.43 -12.38 9.19
C ASP A 268 -0.90 -11.01 8.64
N ARG A 269 -1.07 -10.89 7.33
CA ARG A 269 -1.49 -9.66 6.63
C ARG A 269 -2.66 -9.89 5.68
N PHE A 270 -3.50 -10.90 5.94
CA PHE A 270 -4.68 -11.22 5.15
C PHE A 270 -5.44 -9.97 4.69
N ALA A 271 -5.69 -9.85 3.38
CA ALA A 271 -6.37 -8.76 2.69
C ALA A 271 -5.77 -7.34 2.90
N ALA A 272 -4.77 -7.23 3.77
CA ALA A 272 -4.10 -5.97 4.11
C ALA A 272 -2.66 -5.85 3.58
N GLY A 273 -2.04 -6.99 3.18
CA GLY A 273 -0.64 -6.97 2.80
C GLY A 273 -0.05 -8.30 2.31
N ASP A 274 -0.86 -9.25 1.94
CA ASP A 274 -0.49 -10.64 1.62
C ASP A 274 -0.29 -10.94 0.13
N MET A 275 -0.48 -9.96 -0.76
CA MET A 275 -0.37 -10.15 -2.20
C MET A 275 1.09 -10.28 -2.66
N ILE A 276 1.33 -11.22 -3.57
CA ILE A 276 2.51 -11.28 -4.44
C ILE A 276 2.15 -10.66 -5.78
N SER A 277 3.05 -9.86 -6.37
CA SER A 277 2.83 -9.23 -7.68
C SER A 277 4.14 -8.96 -8.42
N SER A 278 4.04 -8.43 -9.63
CA SER A 278 5.15 -7.91 -10.44
C SER A 278 4.93 -6.43 -10.77
N THR A 279 6.01 -5.72 -11.12
CA THR A 279 5.86 -4.32 -11.57
C THR A 279 5.03 -4.20 -12.85
N ALA A 280 5.03 -5.24 -13.70
CA ALA A 280 4.23 -5.27 -14.93
C ALA A 280 2.72 -5.34 -14.65
N ASP A 281 2.34 -6.24 -13.74
CA ASP A 281 0.94 -6.38 -13.35
C ASP A 281 0.45 -5.14 -12.61
N LEU A 282 1.26 -4.61 -11.68
CA LEU A 282 0.90 -3.39 -10.97
C LEU A 282 0.83 -2.16 -11.90
N GLU A 283 1.66 -2.07 -12.95
CA GLU A 283 1.52 -1.02 -13.99
C GLU A 283 0.18 -1.15 -14.71
N THR A 284 -0.22 -2.37 -15.09
CA THR A 284 -1.50 -2.65 -15.74
C THR A 284 -2.67 -2.30 -14.82
N PHE A 285 -2.59 -2.73 -13.55
CA PHE A 285 -3.58 -2.41 -12.53
C PHE A 285 -3.71 -0.89 -12.30
N THR A 286 -2.58 -0.19 -12.11
CA THR A 286 -2.56 1.26 -11.88
C THR A 286 -3.21 2.02 -13.03
N ARG A 287 -2.88 1.66 -14.28
CA ARG A 287 -3.51 2.27 -15.46
C ARG A 287 -5.00 1.99 -15.55
N ALA A 288 -5.43 0.77 -15.25
CA ALA A 288 -6.85 0.40 -15.31
C ALA A 288 -7.66 1.11 -14.22
N LEU A 289 -7.13 1.17 -13.01
CA LEU A 289 -7.78 1.80 -11.86
C LEU A 289 -7.94 3.31 -12.08
N PHE A 290 -6.83 4.02 -12.20
CA PHE A 290 -6.85 5.49 -12.32
C PHE A 290 -7.35 5.98 -13.68
N GLY A 291 -7.30 5.12 -14.71
CA GLY A 291 -7.94 5.36 -16.00
C GLY A 291 -9.44 5.04 -16.06
N GLY A 292 -10.06 4.69 -14.92
CA GLY A 292 -11.50 4.45 -14.81
C GLY A 292 -12.02 3.22 -15.53
N LYS A 293 -11.14 2.22 -15.78
CA LYS A 293 -11.53 0.97 -16.48
C LYS A 293 -11.84 -0.18 -15.51
N LEU A 294 -11.41 -0.08 -14.25
CA LEU A 294 -11.59 -1.13 -13.25
C LEU A 294 -12.82 -0.92 -12.39
N LEU A 295 -13.15 0.33 -12.11
CA LEU A 295 -14.30 0.72 -11.29
C LEU A 295 -15.24 1.64 -12.07
N PRO A 296 -16.57 1.54 -11.86
CA PRO A 296 -17.49 2.56 -12.31
C PRO A 296 -17.11 3.94 -11.73
N ARG A 297 -17.48 5.00 -12.45
CA ARG A 297 -17.07 6.37 -12.11
C ARG A 297 -17.43 6.78 -10.67
N ALA A 298 -18.61 6.36 -10.18
CA ALA A 298 -19.06 6.68 -8.83
C ALA A 298 -18.15 6.03 -7.77
N GLN A 299 -17.79 4.75 -7.95
CA GLN A 299 -16.92 4.00 -7.04
C GLN A 299 -15.46 4.47 -7.10
N LEU A 300 -14.98 4.85 -8.27
CA LEU A 300 -13.65 5.46 -8.37
C LEU A 300 -13.62 6.82 -7.65
N LYS A 301 -14.66 7.64 -7.79
CA LYS A 301 -14.80 8.88 -7.03
C LYS A 301 -14.85 8.62 -5.53
N GLU A 302 -15.59 7.61 -5.07
CA GLU A 302 -15.60 7.19 -3.65
C GLU A 302 -14.18 6.83 -3.17
N MET A 303 -13.45 6.01 -3.92
CA MET A 303 -12.08 5.63 -3.59
C MET A 303 -11.14 6.85 -3.46
N LEU A 304 -11.32 7.85 -4.30
CA LEU A 304 -10.48 9.05 -4.38
C LEU A 304 -11.06 10.25 -3.62
N THR A 305 -12.00 10.04 -2.70
CA THR A 305 -12.56 11.09 -1.86
C THR A 305 -11.98 11.00 -0.45
N LEU A 306 -11.43 12.10 0.05
CA LEU A 306 -10.97 12.19 1.44
C LEU A 306 -12.16 12.32 2.38
N PRO A 307 -12.22 11.56 3.48
CA PRO A 307 -13.30 11.68 4.45
C PRO A 307 -13.25 13.02 5.20
N ARG A 308 -14.42 13.51 5.60
CA ARG A 308 -14.51 14.61 6.56
C ARG A 308 -14.35 14.05 7.97
N LEU A 309 -13.44 14.60 8.73
CA LEU A 309 -13.15 14.19 10.09
C LEU A 309 -13.76 15.17 11.10
N ALA A 310 -13.69 14.82 12.38
CA ALA A 310 -14.14 15.69 13.45
C ALA A 310 -13.31 17.00 13.50
N PRO A 311 -13.89 18.12 13.95
CA PRO A 311 -13.13 19.36 14.12
C PRO A 311 -11.96 19.20 15.10
N GLY A 312 -10.82 19.82 14.78
CA GLY A 312 -9.64 19.85 15.65
C GLY A 312 -8.69 18.65 15.51
N VAL A 313 -9.00 17.68 14.67
CA VAL A 313 -8.08 16.59 14.33
C VAL A 313 -7.30 16.88 13.03
N PRO A 314 -6.16 16.24 12.78
CA PRO A 314 -5.42 16.40 11.53
C PRO A 314 -6.28 16.04 10.31
N GLU A 315 -6.08 16.77 9.20
CA GLU A 315 -6.79 16.52 7.96
C GLU A 315 -6.57 15.10 7.43
N ALA A 316 -7.59 14.55 6.77
CA ALA A 316 -7.49 13.25 6.13
C ALA A 316 -6.50 13.30 4.96
N VAL A 317 -5.70 12.27 4.84
CA VAL A 317 -4.76 12.10 3.72
C VAL A 317 -5.01 10.83 2.91
N PHE A 318 -5.87 9.94 3.40
CA PHE A 318 -6.25 8.70 2.71
C PHE A 318 -7.71 8.77 2.25
N GLY A 319 -7.95 8.38 1.01
CA GLY A 319 -9.27 8.02 0.53
C GLY A 319 -9.60 6.55 0.85
N GLY A 320 -10.40 5.91 0.03
CA GLY A 320 -10.73 4.48 0.15
C GLY A 320 -9.57 3.57 -0.26
N GLY A 321 -8.44 3.71 0.41
CA GLY A 321 -7.22 2.93 0.21
C GLY A 321 -5.99 3.77 -0.14
N PRO A 322 -5.99 4.53 -1.24
CA PRO A 322 -4.84 5.33 -1.64
C PRO A 322 -4.69 6.60 -0.79
N GLN A 323 -3.46 7.05 -0.67
CA GLN A 323 -3.08 8.32 -0.06
C GLN A 323 -3.05 9.42 -1.14
N HIS A 324 -3.57 10.61 -0.79
CA HIS A 324 -3.46 11.82 -1.58
C HIS A 324 -2.30 12.68 -1.06
N MET A 325 -1.49 13.20 -1.97
CA MET A 325 -0.43 14.15 -1.61
C MET A 325 0.02 14.97 -2.83
N ARG A 326 0.81 16.01 -2.59
CA ARG A 326 1.45 16.80 -3.66
C ARG A 326 2.92 16.43 -3.77
N ILE A 327 3.35 16.10 -5.00
CA ILE A 327 4.76 15.79 -5.31
C ILE A 327 5.14 16.60 -6.54
N GLY A 328 6.20 17.42 -6.45
CA GLY A 328 6.63 18.26 -7.56
C GLY A 328 5.53 19.24 -8.03
N GLY A 329 4.67 19.71 -7.12
CA GLY A 329 3.54 20.60 -7.45
C GLY A 329 2.30 19.87 -7.97
N LYS A 330 2.37 18.59 -8.37
CA LYS A 330 1.24 17.80 -8.88
C LYS A 330 0.49 17.10 -7.77
N ALA A 331 -0.82 17.00 -7.89
CA ALA A 331 -1.65 16.15 -7.05
C ALA A 331 -1.48 14.69 -7.48
N VAL A 332 -1.19 13.81 -6.52
CA VAL A 332 -0.86 12.40 -6.73
C VAL A 332 -1.65 11.53 -5.77
N TRP A 333 -2.29 10.51 -6.30
CA TRP A 333 -2.81 9.40 -5.53
C TRP A 333 -1.83 8.24 -5.56
N LEU A 334 -1.49 7.70 -4.41
CA LEU A 334 -0.49 6.64 -4.30
C LEU A 334 -0.77 5.64 -3.19
N LYS A 335 -0.14 4.48 -3.28
CA LYS A 335 -0.06 3.53 -2.17
C LYS A 335 1.31 2.90 -2.10
N THR A 336 1.94 3.04 -0.95
CA THR A 336 3.17 2.33 -0.61
C THR A 336 2.87 0.94 -0.08
N GLY A 337 3.76 -0.01 -0.33
CA GLY A 337 3.76 -1.32 0.26
C GLY A 337 5.12 -1.68 0.83
N ALA A 338 5.12 -2.37 1.97
CA ALA A 338 6.34 -2.87 2.59
C ALA A 338 6.11 -4.23 3.24
N ARG A 339 6.97 -5.19 2.91
CA ARG A 339 7.17 -6.46 3.62
C ARG A 339 8.67 -6.64 3.80
N TYR A 340 9.08 -7.49 4.73
CA TYR A 340 10.48 -7.77 4.95
C TYR A 340 11.19 -8.06 3.62
N GLY A 341 12.27 -7.31 3.35
CA GLY A 341 13.05 -7.39 2.12
C GLY A 341 12.48 -6.66 0.89
N TYR A 342 11.25 -6.09 0.95
CA TYR A 342 10.58 -5.48 -0.21
C TYR A 342 9.88 -4.19 0.18
N ALA A 343 10.15 -3.12 -0.57
CA ALA A 343 9.41 -1.86 -0.53
C ALA A 343 8.91 -1.53 -1.95
N ASN A 344 7.65 -1.13 -2.10
CA ASN A 344 7.06 -0.85 -3.40
C ASN A 344 6.08 0.31 -3.35
N LEU A 345 5.66 0.76 -4.51
CA LEU A 345 4.69 1.83 -4.66
C LEU A 345 3.94 1.69 -5.98
N ILE A 346 2.66 2.02 -5.95
CA ILE A 346 1.88 2.44 -7.11
C ILE A 346 1.47 3.90 -6.94
N ALA A 347 1.55 4.70 -8.00
CA ALA A 347 1.12 6.10 -7.99
C ALA A 347 0.58 6.54 -9.34
N ALA A 348 -0.34 7.50 -9.32
CA ALA A 348 -0.82 8.20 -10.51
C ALA A 348 -1.06 9.67 -10.18
N THR A 349 -0.70 10.56 -11.10
CA THR A 349 -1.12 11.96 -11.05
C THR A 349 -2.60 12.07 -11.41
N GLU A 350 -3.31 13.03 -10.83
CA GLU A 350 -4.76 13.21 -11.09
C GLU A 350 -5.06 13.52 -12.56
N ASP A 351 -4.15 14.22 -13.24
CA ASP A 351 -4.23 14.53 -14.67
C ASP A 351 -3.95 13.31 -15.59
N GLY A 352 -3.57 12.15 -15.01
CA GLY A 352 -3.21 10.95 -15.75
C GLY A 352 -1.91 11.07 -16.57
N SER A 353 -1.18 12.19 -16.44
CA SER A 353 0.05 12.40 -17.20
C SER A 353 1.17 11.47 -16.77
N ARG A 354 1.17 11.02 -15.52
CA ARG A 354 2.22 10.19 -14.94
C ARG A 354 1.66 9.06 -14.09
N THR A 355 2.17 7.86 -14.30
CA THR A 355 2.05 6.74 -13.36
C THR A 355 3.44 6.27 -12.96
N LEU A 356 3.58 5.77 -11.74
CA LEU A 356 4.81 5.19 -11.24
C LEU A 356 4.50 3.88 -10.52
N VAL A 357 5.25 2.84 -10.87
CA VAL A 357 5.32 1.58 -10.13
C VAL A 357 6.78 1.25 -9.90
N TYR A 358 7.14 0.94 -8.67
CA TYR A 358 8.46 0.38 -8.38
C TYR A 358 8.39 -0.77 -7.37
N SER A 359 9.39 -1.64 -7.42
CA SER A 359 9.79 -2.55 -6.35
C SER A 359 11.27 -2.35 -6.06
N VAL A 360 11.60 -2.04 -4.82
CA VAL A 360 12.96 -1.96 -4.29
C VAL A 360 13.14 -3.13 -3.32
N ASN A 361 14.14 -3.98 -3.59
CA ASN A 361 14.56 -5.03 -2.65
C ASN A 361 15.36 -4.36 -1.52
N ALA A 362 14.62 -3.71 -0.59
CA ALA A 362 15.17 -2.89 0.47
C ALA A 362 15.83 -3.75 1.55
N THR A 363 17.02 -3.36 2.01
CA THR A 363 17.72 -4.04 3.11
C THR A 363 17.14 -3.74 4.48
N ASP A 364 16.31 -2.69 4.58
CA ASP A 364 15.51 -2.35 5.75
C ASP A 364 14.13 -1.82 5.35
N ALA A 365 13.26 -2.73 4.90
CA ALA A 365 11.89 -2.40 4.49
C ALA A 365 10.97 -2.03 5.68
N LYS A 366 11.42 -2.22 6.93
CA LYS A 366 10.71 -1.90 8.17
C LYS A 366 11.32 -0.72 8.92
N GLY A 367 12.39 -0.15 8.39
CA GLY A 367 13.04 1.05 8.94
C GLY A 367 12.13 2.28 8.91
N ARG A 368 12.53 3.30 9.65
CA ARG A 368 11.82 4.58 9.66
C ARG A 368 12.11 5.34 8.37
N GLY A 369 11.07 5.94 7.80
CA GLY A 369 11.20 6.76 6.60
C GLY A 369 11.10 5.97 5.30
N MET A 370 11.18 6.71 4.20
CA MET A 370 11.26 6.10 2.86
C MET A 370 12.68 5.61 2.62
N ASN A 371 12.79 4.47 1.95
CA ASN A 371 14.10 3.96 1.52
C ASN A 371 14.77 4.98 0.58
N PRO A 372 16.09 5.31 0.74
CA PRO A 372 16.74 6.34 -0.07
C PRO A 372 16.72 6.07 -1.59
N VAL A 373 16.72 4.80 -2.00
CA VAL A 373 16.57 4.44 -3.43
C VAL A 373 15.15 4.76 -3.91
N ALA A 374 14.14 4.45 -3.11
CA ALA A 374 12.75 4.77 -3.41
C ALA A 374 12.51 6.30 -3.49
N GLU A 375 13.12 7.10 -2.61
CA GLU A 375 13.06 8.56 -2.64
C GLU A 375 13.62 9.13 -3.96
N ARG A 376 14.79 8.62 -4.39
CA ARG A 376 15.38 9.03 -5.67
C ARG A 376 14.48 8.66 -6.85
N ILE A 377 13.87 7.46 -6.82
CA ILE A 377 12.94 7.02 -7.89
C ILE A 377 11.72 7.95 -7.95
N VAL A 378 11.08 8.22 -6.81
CA VAL A 378 9.92 9.14 -6.72
C VAL A 378 10.31 10.53 -7.22
N GLY A 379 11.46 11.05 -6.77
CA GLY A 379 11.97 12.34 -7.19
C GLY A 379 12.24 12.44 -8.70
N ALA A 380 12.78 11.39 -9.30
CA ALA A 380 13.05 11.36 -10.75
C ALA A 380 11.80 11.14 -11.60
N ALA A 381 10.77 10.47 -11.06
CA ALA A 381 9.57 10.11 -11.83
C ALA A 381 8.44 11.14 -11.74
N LEU A 382 8.28 11.81 -10.59
CA LEU A 382 7.09 12.62 -10.26
C LEU A 382 7.37 14.12 -10.07
N ARG A 383 8.62 14.57 -10.18
CA ARG A 383 8.99 15.97 -10.20
C ARG A 383 8.97 16.59 -11.59
#